data_b7003909d415a283ee4aa423bdf03163
#
_entry.id   b7003909d415a283ee4aa423bdf03163
#
_cell.length_a   1.000
_cell.length_b   1.000
_cell.length_c   1.000
_cell.angle_alpha   90.00
_cell.angle_beta   90.00
_cell.angle_gamma   90.00
#
_symmetry.space_group_name_H-M   'P 1'
#
loop_
_entity.id
_entity.type
_entity.pdbx_description
1 polymer ?
#
loop_
_entity_poly.entity_id
_entity_poly.type
_entity_poly.pdbx_seq_one_letter_code
_entity_poly.pdbx_strand_id
1 'polypeptide(L)'
;VEYGDISNGVVKVNTRRGHTPWIVEAVTNPYTRQVALSKGLALGHNAGTLNFSVEHARSFTDIASPHTAYSRNIMSATYNKVFRLKDSSLNLTAGITGNIGGYNSKADPDAFRDTYQRQRDNQLRANIQIDWQCNTLRSGIFNVALQAAFSTADRRSENYTNTSSSSTQAYLHTLSDGYAIAKDYADGMGTGSIILGPTGYWYVRSFNDQKPQSMQL
;
A
#
# COMPACT_ATOMS: atom_id res chain seq x y z
N VAL A 1 11.22 16.10 21.45
CA VAL A 1 12.00 15.42 20.42
C VAL A 1 11.08 15.22 19.22
N GLU A 2 11.42 15.83 18.07
CA GLU A 2 10.57 15.80 16.85
C GLU A 2 10.46 14.39 16.23
N TYR A 3 11.41 13.54 16.53
CA TYR A 3 11.50 12.17 16.02
C TYR A 3 11.84 11.23 17.17
N GLY A 4 10.98 10.32 17.54
CA GLY A 4 11.17 9.38 18.64
C GLY A 4 12.48 8.56 18.57
N ASP A 5 12.57 7.47 19.27
CA ASP A 5 13.75 6.59 19.25
C ASP A 5 13.97 5.99 17.84
N ILE A 6 15.02 6.46 17.16
CA ILE A 6 15.34 6.06 15.80
C ILE A 6 16.68 5.35 15.81
N SER A 7 16.65 4.05 15.51
CA SER A 7 17.85 3.22 15.44
C SER A 7 18.58 3.29 14.08
N ASN A 8 17.89 3.67 13.00
CA ASN A 8 18.41 3.55 11.64
C ASN A 8 18.47 4.85 10.81
N GLY A 9 18.29 5.99 11.44
CA GLY A 9 18.33 7.30 10.80
C GLY A 9 16.95 7.83 10.36
N VAL A 10 16.91 9.12 10.07
CA VAL A 10 15.69 9.85 9.63
C VAL A 10 15.87 10.34 8.22
N VAL A 11 14.92 10.06 7.36
CA VAL A 11 14.79 10.72 6.07
C VAL A 11 13.65 11.72 6.15
N LYS A 12 13.98 13.01 6.18
CA LYS A 12 12.98 14.08 6.13
C LYS A 12 12.74 14.47 4.68
N VAL A 13 11.56 14.18 4.19
CA VAL A 13 11.14 14.59 2.84
C VAL A 13 10.35 15.90 2.97
N ASN A 14 10.92 16.99 2.46
CA ASN A 14 10.24 18.26 2.35
C ASN A 14 9.56 18.36 0.97
N THR A 15 8.24 18.30 0.94
CA THR A 15 7.48 18.57 -0.27
C THR A 15 7.57 20.03 -0.68
N ARG A 16 7.65 20.27 -1.98
CA ARG A 16 7.62 21.64 -2.51
C ARG A 16 6.31 22.30 -2.13
N ARG A 17 6.38 23.53 -1.62
CA ARG A 17 5.23 24.32 -1.22
C ARG A 17 5.15 25.59 -2.07
N GLY A 18 3.92 26.07 -2.33
CA GLY A 18 3.71 27.31 -3.06
C GLY A 18 3.28 27.09 -4.51
N HIS A 19 3.28 28.17 -5.27
CA HIS A 19 2.97 28.14 -6.70
C HIS A 19 4.11 27.46 -7.47
N THR A 20 3.81 26.40 -8.20
CA THR A 20 4.74 25.75 -9.12
C THR A 20 4.08 25.54 -10.47
N PRO A 21 4.83 25.60 -11.59
CA PRO A 21 4.29 25.22 -12.88
C PRO A 21 3.89 23.74 -12.87
N TRP A 22 3.31 23.29 -13.96
CA TRP A 22 3.18 21.85 -14.20
C TRP A 22 4.56 21.21 -14.29
N ILE A 23 4.73 20.14 -13.56
CA ILE A 23 5.93 19.32 -13.59
C ILE A 23 5.51 17.93 -14.00
N VAL A 24 6.10 17.43 -15.07
CA VAL A 24 5.94 16.07 -15.55
C VAL A 24 7.28 15.37 -15.39
N GLU A 25 7.27 14.26 -14.71
CA GLU A 25 8.45 13.42 -14.52
C GLU A 25 8.17 12.05 -15.11
N ALA A 26 9.12 11.55 -15.90
CA ALA A 26 9.04 10.20 -16.44
C ALA A 26 10.38 9.49 -16.20
N VAL A 27 10.30 8.31 -15.63
CA VAL A 27 11.45 7.43 -15.42
C VAL A 27 11.19 6.12 -16.10
N THR A 28 12.12 5.69 -16.91
CA THR A 28 12.07 4.36 -17.53
C THR A 28 13.42 3.68 -17.44
N ASN A 29 13.41 2.47 -16.95
CA ASN A 29 14.53 1.54 -16.96
C ASN A 29 13.96 0.13 -17.13
N PRO A 30 14.78 -0.91 -17.33
CA PRO A 30 14.29 -2.27 -17.52
C PRO A 30 13.34 -2.75 -16.43
N TYR A 31 13.56 -2.34 -15.18
CA TYR A 31 12.79 -2.82 -14.02
C TYR A 31 11.72 -1.85 -13.52
N THR A 32 11.71 -0.61 -14.00
CA THR A 32 10.77 0.40 -13.49
C THR A 32 10.31 1.32 -14.61
N ARG A 33 9.02 1.55 -14.64
CA ARG A 33 8.37 2.59 -15.46
C ARG A 33 7.52 3.45 -14.55
N GLN A 34 7.80 4.75 -14.54
CA GLN A 34 7.11 5.70 -13.68
C GLN A 34 6.79 6.96 -14.46
N VAL A 35 5.60 7.48 -14.22
CA VAL A 35 5.16 8.79 -14.68
C VAL A 35 4.53 9.52 -13.52
N ALA A 36 4.94 10.75 -13.29
CA ALA A 36 4.38 11.61 -12.27
C ALA A 36 4.00 12.97 -12.85
N LEU A 37 2.92 13.52 -12.36
CA LEU A 37 2.41 14.85 -12.69
C LEU A 37 2.17 15.60 -11.39
N SER A 38 2.68 16.81 -11.29
CA SER A 38 2.47 17.65 -10.11
C SER A 38 2.27 19.12 -10.47
N LYS A 39 1.55 19.84 -9.60
CA LYS A 39 1.34 21.27 -9.71
C LYS A 39 1.08 21.90 -8.34
N GLY A 40 1.58 23.13 -8.17
CA GLY A 40 1.23 24.01 -7.05
C GLY A 40 0.36 25.17 -7.54
N LEU A 41 -0.79 25.34 -6.91
CA LEU A 41 -1.74 26.41 -7.18
C LEU A 41 -1.69 27.44 -6.06
N ALA A 42 -1.52 28.72 -6.39
CA ALA A 42 -1.81 29.80 -5.48
C ALA A 42 -3.32 30.08 -5.55
N LEU A 43 -3.98 29.93 -4.42
CA LEU A 43 -5.39 30.25 -4.29
C LEU A 43 -5.52 31.77 -4.10
N GLY A 44 -6.32 32.42 -4.95
CA GLY A 44 -6.52 33.86 -4.91
C GLY A 44 -7.01 34.38 -3.56
N HIS A 45 -6.97 35.70 -3.36
CA HIS A 45 -7.45 36.38 -2.15
C HIS A 45 -6.78 35.88 -0.85
N ASN A 46 -5.48 35.62 -0.89
CA ASN A 46 -4.73 35.15 0.28
C ASN A 46 -5.26 33.81 0.89
N ALA A 47 -5.94 32.98 0.07
CA ALA A 47 -6.52 31.73 0.51
C ALA A 47 -5.49 30.60 0.69
N GLY A 48 -4.19 30.87 0.45
CA GLY A 48 -3.12 29.89 0.64
C GLY A 48 -2.68 29.22 -0.66
N THR A 49 -2.07 28.05 -0.55
CA THR A 49 -1.56 27.27 -1.68
C THR A 49 -2.02 25.82 -1.59
N LEU A 50 -2.36 25.25 -2.73
CA LEU A 50 -2.70 23.83 -2.88
C LEU A 50 -1.71 23.19 -3.82
N ASN A 51 -1.00 22.18 -3.34
CA ASN A 51 -0.11 21.37 -4.16
C ASN A 51 -0.73 19.98 -4.30
N PHE A 52 -0.72 19.44 -5.51
CA PHE A 52 -1.17 18.09 -5.76
C PHE A 52 -0.19 17.35 -6.65
N SER A 53 -0.16 16.04 -6.49
CA SER A 53 0.60 15.16 -7.38
C SER A 53 -0.14 13.86 -7.61
N VAL A 54 0.05 13.30 -8.79
CA VAL A 54 -0.38 11.96 -9.18
C VAL A 54 0.81 11.24 -9.78
N GLU A 55 1.06 10.05 -9.33
CA GLU A 55 2.14 9.20 -9.80
C GLU A 55 1.60 7.82 -10.15
N HIS A 56 1.99 7.31 -11.29
CA HIS A 56 1.83 5.91 -11.66
C HIS A 56 3.21 5.28 -11.81
N ALA A 57 3.45 4.21 -11.09
CA ALA A 57 4.69 3.44 -11.19
C ALA A 57 4.38 1.96 -11.39
N ARG A 58 5.15 1.32 -12.26
CA ARG A 58 5.14 -0.11 -12.48
C ARG A 58 6.54 -0.66 -12.30
N SER A 59 6.70 -1.62 -11.40
CA SER A 59 7.97 -2.24 -11.08
C SER A 59 7.94 -3.71 -11.46
N PHE A 60 8.94 -4.15 -12.20
CA PHE A 60 9.05 -5.51 -12.71
C PHE A 60 10.10 -6.27 -11.91
N THR A 61 9.76 -7.44 -11.42
CA THR A 61 10.71 -8.36 -10.80
C THR A 61 11.51 -9.09 -11.87
N ASP A 62 10.83 -9.43 -12.96
CA ASP A 62 11.40 -10.05 -14.15
C ASP A 62 10.82 -9.36 -15.39
N ILE A 63 11.70 -8.98 -16.31
CA ILE A 63 11.32 -8.33 -17.58
C ILE A 63 10.55 -9.30 -18.47
N ALA A 64 10.89 -10.57 -18.40
CA ALA A 64 10.24 -11.62 -19.17
C ALA A 64 8.84 -11.96 -18.67
N SER A 65 8.50 -11.59 -17.42
CA SER A 65 7.18 -11.86 -16.82
C SER A 65 6.46 -10.57 -16.45
N PRO A 66 5.84 -9.88 -17.41
CA PRO A 66 5.15 -8.61 -17.16
C PRO A 66 3.93 -8.73 -16.26
N HIS A 67 3.40 -9.93 -16.07
CA HIS A 67 2.23 -10.20 -15.22
C HIS A 67 2.55 -10.23 -13.73
N THR A 68 3.84 -10.35 -13.36
CA THR A 68 4.31 -10.25 -11.98
C THR A 68 4.70 -8.83 -11.57
N ALA A 69 4.48 -7.86 -12.45
CA ALA A 69 4.80 -6.48 -12.16
C ALA A 69 3.90 -5.88 -11.07
N TYR A 70 4.52 -5.25 -10.07
CA TYR A 70 3.82 -4.46 -9.08
C TYR A 70 3.43 -3.10 -9.67
N SER A 71 2.17 -2.78 -9.59
CA SER A 71 1.63 -1.49 -10.06
C SER A 71 1.23 -0.63 -8.86
N ARG A 72 1.59 0.64 -8.88
CA ARG A 72 1.33 1.60 -7.80
C ARG A 72 0.83 2.91 -8.37
N ASN A 73 -0.25 3.42 -7.78
CA ASN A 73 -0.78 4.74 -8.04
C ASN A 73 -0.76 5.53 -6.74
N ILE A 74 -0.05 6.63 -6.72
CA ILE A 74 0.03 7.53 -5.57
C ILE A 74 -0.65 8.84 -5.95
N MET A 75 -1.52 9.32 -5.09
CA MET A 75 -2.16 10.63 -5.20
C MET A 75 -1.91 11.38 -3.92
N SER A 76 -1.46 12.62 -4.02
CA SER A 76 -1.28 13.48 -2.86
C SER A 76 -1.84 14.87 -3.10
N ALA A 77 -2.35 15.46 -2.03
CA ALA A 77 -2.74 16.86 -1.99
C ALA A 77 -2.27 17.47 -0.67
N THR A 78 -1.69 18.67 -0.74
CA THR A 78 -1.21 19.40 0.44
C THR A 78 -1.68 20.84 0.35
N TYR A 79 -2.41 21.27 1.34
CA TYR A 79 -2.85 22.66 1.51
C TYR A 79 -1.98 23.36 2.53
N ASN A 80 -1.57 24.59 2.22
CA ASN A 80 -0.79 25.45 3.12
C ASN A 80 -1.39 26.83 3.16
N LYS A 81 -1.56 27.36 4.37
CA LYS A 81 -1.98 28.74 4.58
C LYS A 81 -1.29 29.36 5.78
N VAL A 82 -0.81 30.57 5.60
CA VAL A 82 -0.28 31.43 6.67
C VAL A 82 -1.28 32.50 6.99
N PHE A 83 -1.78 32.50 8.21
CA PHE A 83 -2.59 33.57 8.76
C PHE A 83 -1.66 34.56 9.48
N ARG A 84 -1.63 35.79 9.03
CA ARG A 84 -0.88 36.87 9.68
C ARG A 84 -1.82 37.62 10.57
N LEU A 85 -1.57 37.56 11.87
CA LEU A 85 -2.24 38.31 12.92
C LEU A 85 -1.32 39.46 13.32
N LYS A 86 -1.84 40.46 14.02
CA LYS A 86 -1.09 41.66 14.35
C LYS A 86 0.26 41.38 15.04
N ASP A 87 0.26 40.49 16.02
CA ASP A 87 1.40 40.14 16.85
C ASP A 87 1.78 38.65 16.80
N SER A 88 1.20 37.92 15.87
CA SER A 88 1.43 36.47 15.73
C SER A 88 1.22 36.02 14.31
N SER A 89 1.73 34.83 14.00
CA SER A 89 1.47 34.13 12.75
C SER A 89 1.07 32.71 13.03
N LEU A 90 0.08 32.20 12.29
CA LEU A 90 -0.37 30.84 12.35
C LEU A 90 -0.15 30.19 10.97
N ASN A 91 0.63 29.15 10.93
CA ASN A 91 0.87 28.36 9.73
C ASN A 91 0.07 27.06 9.81
N LEU A 92 -0.84 26.85 8.87
CA LEU A 92 -1.63 25.65 8.74
C LEU A 92 -1.14 24.86 7.53
N THR A 93 -0.79 23.61 7.76
CA THR A 93 -0.50 22.61 6.72
C THR A 93 -1.44 21.42 6.89
N ALA A 94 -2.18 21.08 5.86
CA ALA A 94 -3.02 19.89 5.83
C ALA A 94 -2.67 19.05 4.60
N GLY A 95 -2.44 17.77 4.78
CA GLY A 95 -2.04 16.86 3.73
C GLY A 95 -2.86 15.59 3.71
N ILE A 96 -3.08 15.06 2.51
CA ILE A 96 -3.65 13.74 2.29
C ILE A 96 -2.84 13.03 1.21
N THR A 97 -2.54 11.76 1.43
CA THR A 97 -1.85 10.91 0.46
C THR A 97 -2.51 9.56 0.41
N GLY A 98 -2.92 9.15 -0.77
CA GLY A 98 -3.46 7.82 -1.06
C GLY A 98 -2.47 7.02 -1.91
N ASN A 99 -2.35 5.75 -1.63
CA ASN A 99 -1.65 4.76 -2.46
C ASN A 99 -2.61 3.62 -2.77
N ILE A 100 -2.72 3.28 -4.04
CA ILE A 100 -3.46 2.12 -4.52
C ILE A 100 -2.49 1.29 -5.34
N GLY A 101 -2.19 0.08 -4.87
CA GLY A 101 -1.19 -0.75 -5.51
C GLY A 101 -1.42 -2.25 -5.35
N GLY A 102 -0.62 -2.99 -6.10
CA GLY A 102 -0.63 -4.44 -6.05
C GLY A 102 -0.18 -5.08 -7.35
N TYR A 103 -0.21 -6.39 -7.34
CA TYR A 103 -0.02 -7.20 -8.54
C TYR A 103 -0.94 -8.42 -8.57
N ASN A 104 -1.12 -8.98 -9.74
CA ASN A 104 -1.92 -10.17 -9.91
C ASN A 104 -1.39 -10.99 -11.09
N SER A 105 -0.77 -12.12 -10.80
CA SER A 105 -0.22 -13.03 -11.80
C SER A 105 -1.28 -13.96 -12.43
N LYS A 106 -2.52 -13.94 -11.94
CA LYS A 106 -3.60 -14.80 -12.48
C LYS A 106 -3.91 -14.54 -13.96
N ALA A 107 -3.60 -13.35 -14.44
CA ALA A 107 -3.79 -12.98 -15.85
C ALA A 107 -2.64 -13.47 -16.76
N ASP A 108 -1.63 -14.12 -16.22
CA ASP A 108 -0.51 -14.65 -16.99
C ASP A 108 -0.98 -15.86 -17.83
N PRO A 109 -0.93 -15.78 -19.16
CA PRO A 109 -1.33 -16.87 -20.03
C PRO A 109 -0.38 -18.07 -19.97
N ASP A 110 0.87 -17.84 -19.53
CA ASP A 110 1.89 -18.86 -19.39
C ASP A 110 1.93 -19.47 -17.98
N ALA A 111 1.04 -19.00 -17.09
CA ALA A 111 0.94 -19.52 -15.73
C ALA A 111 0.56 -21.00 -15.75
N PHE A 112 1.53 -21.81 -15.39
CA PHE A 112 1.39 -23.26 -15.39
C PHE A 112 0.54 -23.71 -14.18
N ARG A 113 -0.51 -24.48 -14.44
CA ARG A 113 -1.29 -25.17 -13.40
C ARG A 113 -2.15 -24.31 -12.50
N ASP A 114 -2.78 -23.28 -13.03
CA ASP A 114 -3.72 -22.45 -12.28
C ASP A 114 -3.14 -21.83 -10.99
N THR A 115 -1.81 -21.79 -10.87
CA THR A 115 -1.17 -21.13 -9.73
C THR A 115 -1.11 -19.63 -9.94
N TYR A 116 -1.30 -18.86 -8.88
CA TYR A 116 -1.22 -17.40 -8.96
C TYR A 116 -0.80 -16.78 -7.65
N GLN A 117 -0.25 -15.59 -7.77
CA GLN A 117 0.03 -14.69 -6.65
C GLN A 117 -0.71 -13.38 -6.87
N ARG A 118 -1.32 -12.89 -5.81
CA ARG A 118 -2.00 -11.60 -5.81
C ARG A 118 -1.61 -10.81 -4.58
N GLN A 119 -1.32 -9.55 -4.78
CA GLN A 119 -1.09 -8.60 -3.69
C GLN A 119 -1.90 -7.34 -3.91
N ARG A 120 -2.52 -6.84 -2.85
CA ARG A 120 -3.16 -5.54 -2.77
C ARG A 120 -2.52 -4.77 -1.63
N ASP A 121 -2.13 -3.55 -1.88
CA ASP A 121 -1.58 -2.64 -0.88
C ASP A 121 -2.17 -1.25 -1.10
N ASN A 122 -3.27 -0.98 -0.42
CA ASN A 122 -3.93 0.31 -0.45
C ASN A 122 -3.68 1.02 0.87
N GLN A 123 -3.28 2.27 0.81
CA GLN A 123 -2.96 3.08 1.98
C GLN A 123 -3.58 4.45 1.84
N LEU A 124 -4.05 5.00 2.95
CA LEU A 124 -4.46 6.38 3.07
C LEU A 124 -3.77 6.99 4.28
N ARG A 125 -3.19 8.17 4.09
CA ARG A 125 -2.57 8.96 5.15
C ARG A 125 -3.12 10.37 5.09
N ALA A 126 -3.47 10.91 6.23
CA ALA A 126 -3.85 12.30 6.39
C ALA A 126 -3.04 12.90 7.52
N ASN A 127 -2.63 14.15 7.37
CA ASN A 127 -1.91 14.88 8.40
C ASN A 127 -2.37 16.33 8.44
N ILE A 128 -2.34 16.88 9.62
CA ILE A 128 -2.54 18.30 9.87
C ILE A 128 -1.43 18.79 10.79
N GLN A 129 -0.87 19.95 10.48
CA GLN A 129 0.12 20.64 11.27
C GLN A 129 -0.29 22.09 11.42
N ILE A 130 -0.26 22.56 12.64
CA ILE A 130 -0.56 23.93 13.00
C ILE A 130 0.64 24.45 13.79
N ASP A 131 1.31 25.47 13.25
CA ASP A 131 2.42 26.16 13.92
C ASP A 131 1.98 27.58 14.23
N TRP A 132 1.84 27.90 15.49
CA TRP A 132 1.55 29.27 15.95
C TRP A 132 2.81 29.89 16.53
N GLN A 133 3.17 31.07 16.04
CA GLN A 133 4.31 31.83 16.49
C GLN A 133 3.83 33.18 16.99
N CYS A 134 4.19 33.53 18.22
CA CYS A 134 3.91 34.84 18.81
C CYS A 134 5.16 35.73 18.78
N ASN A 135 5.01 36.91 18.25
CA ASN A 135 6.13 37.87 18.07
C ASN A 135 6.26 38.85 19.26
N THR A 136 5.37 38.76 20.26
CA THR A 136 5.40 39.64 21.43
C THR A 136 5.92 38.96 22.68
N LEU A 137 6.86 39.56 23.34
CA LEU A 137 7.45 39.13 24.62
C LEU A 137 6.45 39.08 25.79
N ARG A 138 5.24 39.59 25.59
CA ARG A 138 4.23 39.74 26.66
C ARG A 138 3.57 38.42 27.10
N SER A 139 3.51 37.42 26.26
CA SER A 139 2.77 36.19 26.55
C SER A 139 3.61 35.09 27.21
N GLY A 140 4.93 35.19 27.18
CA GLY A 140 5.83 34.13 27.66
C GLY A 140 5.82 32.85 26.82
N ILE A 141 4.91 32.73 25.85
CA ILE A 141 4.81 31.60 24.92
C ILE A 141 5.13 32.11 23.52
N PHE A 142 6.21 31.60 22.96
CA PHE A 142 6.72 32.07 21.66
C PHE A 142 6.33 31.22 20.49
N ASN A 143 6.15 29.95 20.73
CA ASN A 143 5.80 28.97 19.68
C ASN A 143 4.97 27.85 20.25
N VAL A 144 3.90 27.48 19.53
CA VAL A 144 3.10 26.28 19.77
C VAL A 144 2.95 25.52 18.47
N ALA A 145 3.39 24.28 18.46
CA ALA A 145 3.25 23.37 17.33
C ALA A 145 2.30 22.24 17.72
N LEU A 146 1.27 22.02 16.91
CA LEU A 146 0.36 20.91 17.01
C LEU A 146 0.45 20.09 15.72
N GLN A 147 0.64 18.78 15.86
CA GLN A 147 0.66 17.86 14.74
C GLN A 147 -0.29 16.72 15.00
N ALA A 148 -1.12 16.38 14.02
CA ALA A 148 -1.93 15.18 14.05
C ALA A 148 -1.77 14.42 12.74
N ALA A 149 -1.65 13.11 12.84
CA ALA A 149 -1.55 12.23 11.69
C ALA A 149 -2.45 11.02 11.87
N PHE A 150 -3.09 10.62 10.79
CA PHE A 150 -3.88 9.42 10.69
C PHE A 150 -3.38 8.59 9.51
N SER A 151 -3.27 7.28 9.68
CA SER A 151 -3.01 6.37 8.59
C SER A 151 -3.84 5.11 8.70
N THR A 152 -4.29 4.63 7.56
CA THR A 152 -4.95 3.33 7.43
C THR A 152 -4.41 2.62 6.20
N ALA A 153 -4.34 1.31 6.26
CA ALA A 153 -3.97 0.48 5.13
C ALA A 153 -4.88 -0.74 5.02
N ASP A 154 -5.04 -1.21 3.80
CA ASP A 154 -5.71 -2.47 3.45
C ASP A 154 -4.72 -3.27 2.60
N ARG A 155 -4.06 -4.23 3.26
CA ARG A 155 -3.05 -5.08 2.65
C ARG A 155 -3.55 -6.51 2.61
N ARG A 156 -3.55 -7.07 1.42
CA ARG A 156 -3.88 -8.47 1.23
C ARG A 156 -2.85 -9.12 0.34
N SER A 157 -2.29 -10.22 0.81
CA SER A 157 -1.44 -11.11 0.04
C SER A 157 -2.14 -12.45 -0.08
N GLU A 158 -2.25 -12.95 -1.28
CA GLU A 158 -2.87 -14.23 -1.61
C GLU A 158 -1.92 -15.01 -2.51
N ASN A 159 -1.66 -16.26 -2.15
CA ASN A 159 -0.83 -17.17 -2.90
C ASN A 159 -1.59 -18.48 -3.10
N TYR A 160 -1.75 -18.85 -4.34
CA TYR A 160 -2.36 -20.11 -4.75
C TYR A 160 -1.31 -20.96 -5.46
N THR A 161 -0.90 -22.02 -4.82
CA THR A 161 0.19 -22.87 -5.29
C THR A 161 -0.25 -24.32 -5.41
N ASN A 162 0.40 -25.02 -6.30
CA ASN A 162 0.29 -26.45 -6.44
C ASN A 162 1.57 -27.06 -5.84
N THR A 163 1.39 -27.91 -4.84
CA THR A 163 2.49 -28.58 -4.18
C THR A 163 2.33 -30.09 -4.37
N SER A 164 3.31 -30.75 -4.90
CA SER A 164 3.39 -32.20 -4.85
C SER A 164 3.84 -32.62 -3.46
N SER A 165 3.05 -33.42 -2.78
CA SER A 165 3.42 -33.98 -1.49
C SER A 165 3.53 -35.48 -1.61
N SER A 166 4.62 -36.03 -1.08
CA SER A 166 4.76 -37.47 -0.82
C SER A 166 4.15 -37.88 0.53
N SER A 167 3.40 -36.98 1.17
CA SER A 167 2.79 -37.24 2.46
C SER A 167 1.69 -38.28 2.34
N THR A 168 1.75 -39.27 3.20
CA THR A 168 0.71 -40.28 3.39
C THR A 168 -0.45 -39.81 4.27
N GLN A 169 -0.53 -38.55 4.56
CA GLN A 169 -1.63 -38.00 5.37
C GLN A 169 -2.95 -38.09 4.61
N ALA A 170 -3.94 -38.62 5.28
CA ALA A 170 -5.31 -38.65 4.76
C ALA A 170 -5.91 -37.25 4.83
N TYR A 171 -6.47 -36.81 3.73
CA TYR A 171 -7.22 -35.56 3.64
C TYR A 171 -8.67 -35.88 3.37
N LEU A 172 -9.54 -35.22 4.10
CA LEU A 172 -10.96 -35.24 3.83
C LEU A 172 -11.26 -34.24 2.71
N HIS A 173 -11.41 -34.79 1.51
CA HIS A 173 -12.13 -34.07 0.47
C HIS A 173 -13.62 -34.23 0.71
N THR A 174 -14.30 -33.12 0.82
CA THR A 174 -15.75 -33.13 0.84
C THR A 174 -16.27 -33.54 -0.52
N LEU A 175 -17.33 -34.35 -0.54
CA LEU A 175 -18.00 -34.77 -1.77
C LEU A 175 -18.45 -33.62 -2.67
N SER A 176 -18.58 -32.42 -2.12
CA SER A 176 -18.88 -31.21 -2.87
C SER A 176 -17.81 -30.80 -3.87
N ASP A 177 -16.57 -31.21 -3.67
CA ASP A 177 -15.46 -30.91 -4.57
C ASP A 177 -15.33 -31.96 -5.68
N GLY A 178 -16.22 -32.94 -5.72
CA GLY A 178 -16.28 -33.98 -6.75
C GLY A 178 -15.20 -35.05 -6.68
N TYR A 179 -14.39 -35.07 -5.61
CA TYR A 179 -13.32 -36.02 -5.43
C TYR A 179 -13.45 -36.75 -4.10
N ALA A 180 -13.88 -38.00 -4.17
CA ALA A 180 -13.79 -38.92 -3.05
C ALA A 180 -12.92 -40.10 -3.48
N ILE A 181 -11.80 -40.30 -2.82
CA ILE A 181 -10.96 -41.48 -3.01
C ILE A 181 -11.14 -42.35 -1.76
N ALA A 182 -11.79 -43.45 -1.93
CA ALA A 182 -12.04 -44.37 -0.84
C ALA A 182 -10.80 -45.19 -0.50
N LYS A 183 -10.59 -45.47 0.76
CA LYS A 183 -9.45 -46.23 1.26
C LYS A 183 -9.38 -47.64 0.71
N ASP A 184 -10.49 -48.26 0.53
CA ASP A 184 -10.58 -49.68 0.13
C ASP A 184 -10.96 -49.79 -1.33
N TYR A 185 -10.30 -49.01 -2.16
CA TYR A 185 -10.51 -49.00 -3.61
C TYR A 185 -10.15 -50.35 -4.26
N ALA A 186 -9.33 -51.15 -3.59
CA ALA A 186 -8.97 -52.49 -4.04
C ALA A 186 -10.17 -53.43 -4.16
N ASP A 187 -11.23 -53.17 -3.41
CA ASP A 187 -12.42 -53.99 -3.39
C ASP A 187 -13.52 -53.51 -4.34
N GLY A 188 -13.27 -52.40 -5.04
CA GLY A 188 -14.24 -51.82 -5.97
C GLY A 188 -15.49 -51.22 -5.31
N MET A 189 -15.56 -51.20 -4.00
CA MET A 189 -16.78 -50.88 -3.25
C MET A 189 -16.73 -49.59 -2.49
N GLY A 190 -15.61 -48.91 -2.39
CA GLY A 190 -15.52 -47.59 -1.87
C GLY A 190 -16.12 -47.38 -0.49
N THR A 191 -16.05 -48.36 0.37
CA THR A 191 -16.63 -48.26 1.71
C THR A 191 -15.63 -47.70 2.69
N GLY A 192 -15.91 -46.55 3.24
CA GLY A 192 -15.34 -46.11 4.49
C GLY A 192 -14.39 -44.96 4.44
N SER A 193 -13.11 -45.13 4.59
CA SER A 193 -12.18 -44.02 4.79
C SER A 193 -11.68 -43.46 3.46
N ILE A 194 -11.77 -42.17 3.32
CA ILE A 194 -11.25 -41.44 2.16
C ILE A 194 -9.75 -41.26 2.33
N ILE A 195 -8.98 -41.73 1.37
CA ILE A 195 -7.56 -41.47 1.28
C ILE A 195 -7.24 -40.75 -0.02
N LEU A 196 -6.32 -39.83 0.08
CA LEU A 196 -5.58 -39.38 -1.07
C LEU A 196 -4.39 -40.29 -1.28
N GLY A 197 -4.20 -40.73 -2.51
CA GLY A 197 -3.06 -41.55 -2.89
C GLY A 197 -1.73 -40.88 -2.49
N PRO A 198 -0.64 -41.66 -2.33
CA PRO A 198 0.64 -41.14 -1.81
C PRO A 198 1.31 -40.12 -2.71
N THR A 199 0.82 -39.85 -3.90
CA THR A 199 1.33 -38.87 -4.86
C THR A 199 0.23 -37.92 -5.30
N GLY A 200 -0.45 -37.29 -4.36
CA GLY A 200 -1.44 -36.27 -4.65
C GLY A 200 -0.81 -34.92 -4.93
N TYR A 201 -1.39 -34.19 -5.86
CA TYR A 201 -1.13 -32.77 -6.01
C TYR A 201 -2.08 -31.99 -5.12
N TRP A 202 -1.54 -31.07 -4.34
CA TRP A 202 -2.31 -30.23 -3.44
C TRP A 202 -2.35 -28.82 -3.97
N TYR A 203 -3.54 -28.27 -4.05
CA TYR A 203 -3.70 -26.83 -4.24
C TYR A 203 -3.83 -26.19 -2.87
N VAL A 204 -2.88 -25.33 -2.54
CA VAL A 204 -2.88 -24.59 -1.30
C VAL A 204 -3.14 -23.12 -1.59
N ARG A 205 -4.19 -22.60 -0.99
CA ARG A 205 -4.51 -21.19 -1.01
C ARG A 205 -4.16 -20.60 0.36
N SER A 206 -3.14 -19.80 0.41
CA SER A 206 -2.77 -19.03 1.60
C SER A 206 -3.09 -17.56 1.37
N PHE A 207 -3.56 -16.90 2.41
CA PHE A 207 -3.80 -15.47 2.37
C PHE A 207 -3.45 -14.82 3.70
N ASN A 208 -2.99 -13.58 3.62
CA ASN A 208 -2.73 -12.72 4.76
C ASN A 208 -3.48 -11.42 4.50
N ASP A 209 -4.37 -11.06 5.41
CA ASP A 209 -5.20 -9.85 5.32
C ASP A 209 -4.90 -8.98 6.54
N GLN A 210 -4.43 -7.77 6.30
CA GLN A 210 -4.01 -6.83 7.34
C GLN A 210 -4.67 -5.47 7.11
N LYS A 211 -5.29 -4.91 8.14
CA LYS A 211 -5.92 -3.59 8.12
C LYS A 211 -5.40 -2.71 9.26
N PRO A 212 -4.11 -2.39 9.26
CA PRO A 212 -3.55 -1.55 10.31
C PRO A 212 -4.10 -0.14 10.23
N GLN A 213 -4.35 0.43 11.39
CA GLN A 213 -4.71 1.83 11.58
C GLN A 213 -3.80 2.43 12.64
N SER A 214 -3.39 3.66 12.44
CA SER A 214 -2.63 4.41 13.43
C SER A 214 -3.09 5.85 13.49
N MET A 215 -3.08 6.40 14.69
CA MET A 215 -3.33 7.81 14.96
C MET A 215 -2.22 8.32 15.86
N GLN A 216 -1.70 9.47 15.54
CA GLN A 216 -0.64 10.15 16.29
C GLN A 216 -1.05 11.59 16.51
N LEU A 217 -0.84 12.09 17.71
CA LEU A 217 -1.08 13.47 18.11
C LEU A 217 0.20 14.07 18.67
#